data_859d3201cc4c4ec7bb5ffa2459a01f4d
#
_entry.id   859d3201cc4c4ec7bb5ffa2459a01f4d
#
_cell.length_a   1.000
_cell.length_b   1.000
_cell.length_c   1.000
_cell.angle_alpha   90.00
_cell.angle_beta   90.00
_cell.angle_gamma   90.00
#
_symmetry.space_group_name_H-M   'P 1'
#
loop_
_entity.id
_entity.type
_entity.pdbx_description
1 polymer ?
#
loop_
_entity_poly.entity_id
_entity_poly.type
_entity_poly.pdbx_seq_one_letter_code
_entity_poly.pdbx_strand_id
1 'polypeptide(L)'
;MKFSQRIGKTQLTKEVQLESIDNELKNGLWNIYNLFILEKISDEHDYEFNIRPSIFFSNTLWHHYFKKPIDEIPQQFYRVQSEIRNYFFSCEWYNLYDFIEFNIDIVDEKTFRQSINKKKLFENFNDILEREFAGYRFIEQKLSPITNTTEIKEIEESLSITESFTSLKSCNTHLKSALAKLSDRLNPDYRNSIKESISALESLTKIISKNSKDSLGASLDKIKGKLKIHSALERGFKQIYGYTSDTDGIRHALTEETNCDFEEAKFMIVSCSAFINYLVIKANKAGITIT
;
A
#
# COMPACT_ATOMS: atom_id res chain seq x y z
N MET A 1 -7.02 -21.47 19.66
CA MET A 1 -5.88 -21.87 20.52
C MET A 1 -5.53 -23.32 20.20
N LYS A 2 -4.28 -23.57 19.72
CA LYS A 2 -3.78 -24.93 19.40
C LYS A 2 -3.69 -25.81 20.67
N PHE A 3 -3.73 -27.12 20.51
CA PHE A 3 -3.60 -28.05 21.63
C PHE A 3 -2.32 -27.80 22.45
N SER A 4 -1.17 -27.65 21.79
CA SER A 4 0.12 -27.37 22.42
C SER A 4 0.14 -26.08 23.26
N GLN A 5 -0.60 -25.07 22.83
CA GLN A 5 -0.78 -23.82 23.58
C GLN A 5 -1.62 -24.03 24.85
N ARG A 6 -2.70 -24.83 24.73
CA ARG A 6 -3.57 -25.14 25.87
C ARG A 6 -2.87 -25.91 26.99
N ILE A 7 -1.88 -26.73 26.61
CA ILE A 7 -1.08 -27.52 27.57
C ILE A 7 0.24 -26.83 27.94
N GLY A 8 0.45 -25.56 27.54
CA GLY A 8 1.65 -24.78 27.91
C GLY A 8 2.97 -25.21 27.26
N LYS A 9 2.94 -25.98 26.15
CA LYS A 9 4.14 -26.43 25.44
C LYS A 9 4.63 -25.43 24.37
N THR A 10 3.76 -24.54 23.91
CA THR A 10 4.10 -23.45 22.98
C THR A 10 3.56 -22.14 23.50
N GLN A 11 4.25 -21.04 23.19
CA GLN A 11 3.84 -19.70 23.60
C GLN A 11 2.44 -19.34 23.05
N LEU A 12 1.69 -18.57 23.82
CA LEU A 12 0.36 -18.11 23.43
C LEU A 12 0.40 -17.03 22.35
N THR A 13 1.45 -16.23 22.36
CA THR A 13 1.64 -15.11 21.42
C THR A 13 2.99 -15.24 20.72
N LYS A 14 2.99 -15.03 19.41
CA LYS A 14 4.18 -14.87 18.59
C LYS A 14 4.54 -13.39 18.57
N GLU A 15 5.81 -13.04 18.68
CA GLU A 15 6.26 -11.66 18.53
C GLU A 15 6.07 -11.18 17.10
N VAL A 16 5.81 -9.88 16.94
CA VAL A 16 5.66 -9.28 15.61
C VAL A 16 7.02 -9.28 14.89
N GLN A 17 7.03 -9.83 13.68
CA GLN A 17 8.22 -9.94 12.85
C GLN A 17 8.42 -8.64 12.05
N LEU A 18 9.21 -7.69 12.59
CA LEU A 18 9.53 -6.41 11.95
C LEU A 18 10.80 -6.50 11.10
N GLU A 19 11.87 -7.05 11.67
CA GLU A 19 13.20 -7.15 11.04
C GLU A 19 13.66 -8.61 10.89
N SER A 20 12.71 -9.50 10.72
CA SER A 20 12.94 -10.92 10.58
C SER A 20 11.78 -11.60 9.86
N ILE A 21 12.05 -12.78 9.32
CA ILE A 21 11.04 -13.69 8.77
C ILE A 21 11.37 -15.09 9.22
N ASP A 22 10.46 -15.75 9.94
CA ASP A 22 10.62 -17.15 10.28
C ASP A 22 10.23 -18.10 9.14
N ASN A 23 10.50 -19.38 9.35
CA ASN A 23 10.21 -20.40 8.34
C ASN A 23 8.72 -20.59 8.06
N GLU A 24 7.84 -20.36 9.05
CA GLU A 24 6.38 -20.48 8.88
C GLU A 24 5.87 -19.38 7.94
N LEU A 25 6.34 -18.15 8.14
CA LEU A 25 6.02 -17.03 7.27
C LEU A 25 6.62 -17.22 5.87
N LYS A 26 7.90 -17.59 5.76
CA LYS A 26 8.54 -17.90 4.45
C LYS A 26 7.75 -18.96 3.68
N ASN A 27 7.39 -20.05 4.32
CA ASN A 27 6.62 -21.13 3.70
C ASN A 27 5.22 -20.66 3.24
N GLY A 28 4.55 -19.87 4.07
CA GLY A 28 3.26 -19.29 3.72
C GLY A 28 3.33 -18.38 2.49
N LEU A 29 4.28 -17.45 2.49
CA LEU A 29 4.52 -16.54 1.36
C LEU A 29 4.92 -17.30 0.10
N TRP A 30 5.78 -18.32 0.21
CA TRP A 30 6.14 -19.17 -0.92
C TRP A 30 4.93 -19.88 -1.54
N ASN A 31 4.03 -20.42 -0.72
CA ASN A 31 2.87 -21.12 -1.22
C ASN A 31 1.95 -20.18 -2.02
N ILE A 32 1.74 -18.95 -1.55
CA ILE A 32 0.96 -17.97 -2.30
C ILE A 32 1.68 -17.58 -3.60
N TYR A 33 2.98 -17.29 -3.53
CA TYR A 33 3.80 -16.94 -4.68
C TYR A 33 3.78 -18.05 -5.74
N ASN A 34 3.95 -19.31 -5.32
CA ASN A 34 3.91 -20.45 -6.23
C ASN A 34 2.54 -20.62 -6.89
N LEU A 35 1.47 -20.68 -6.11
CA LEU A 35 0.11 -20.94 -6.61
C LEU A 35 -0.44 -19.81 -7.49
N PHE A 36 -0.15 -18.57 -7.16
CA PHE A 36 -0.75 -17.42 -7.83
C PHE A 36 0.14 -16.80 -8.91
N ILE A 37 1.44 -17.04 -8.88
CA ILE A 37 2.39 -16.50 -9.86
C ILE A 37 3.06 -17.62 -10.65
N LEU A 38 3.89 -18.46 -10.04
CA LEU A 38 4.69 -19.43 -10.80
C LEU A 38 3.87 -20.45 -11.58
N GLU A 39 2.80 -20.99 -10.99
CA GLU A 39 1.91 -21.94 -11.67
C GLU A 39 1.07 -21.32 -12.80
N LYS A 40 1.00 -19.99 -12.87
CA LYS A 40 0.33 -19.28 -13.95
C LYS A 40 1.24 -18.97 -15.13
N ILE A 41 2.54 -19.13 -14.95
CA ILE A 41 3.53 -18.91 -16.00
C ILE A 41 3.66 -20.19 -16.81
N SER A 42 3.40 -20.11 -18.11
CA SER A 42 3.43 -21.24 -19.04
C SER A 42 4.70 -21.22 -19.90
N ASP A 43 5.17 -22.41 -20.26
CA ASP A 43 6.20 -22.61 -21.30
C ASP A 43 5.60 -22.61 -22.70
N GLU A 44 4.28 -22.66 -22.84
CA GLU A 44 3.61 -22.62 -24.14
C GLU A 44 3.83 -21.30 -24.84
N HIS A 45 4.03 -21.38 -26.17
CA HIS A 45 4.19 -20.18 -27.00
C HIS A 45 2.84 -19.48 -27.16
N ASP A 46 2.80 -18.20 -26.85
CA ASP A 46 1.63 -17.37 -27.13
C ASP A 46 1.74 -16.80 -28.55
N TYR A 47 0.94 -17.36 -29.47
CA TYR A 47 0.97 -16.95 -30.87
C TYR A 47 0.34 -15.57 -31.11
N GLU A 48 -0.55 -15.12 -30.25
CA GLU A 48 -1.17 -13.80 -30.35
C GLU A 48 -0.17 -12.67 -30.03
N PHE A 49 0.65 -12.88 -29.00
CA PHE A 49 1.67 -11.90 -28.57
C PHE A 49 3.10 -12.25 -29.03
N ASN A 50 3.26 -13.39 -29.72
CA ASN A 50 4.56 -13.90 -30.20
C ASN A 50 5.65 -14.02 -29.11
N ILE A 51 5.24 -14.32 -27.88
CA ILE A 51 6.14 -14.49 -26.71
C ILE A 51 5.79 -15.77 -25.95
N ARG A 52 6.79 -16.28 -25.21
CA ARG A 52 6.58 -17.29 -24.19
C ARG A 52 6.59 -16.60 -22.82
N PRO A 53 5.51 -16.66 -22.04
CA PRO A 53 5.45 -16.02 -20.72
C PRO A 53 6.61 -16.39 -19.81
N SER A 54 7.04 -17.64 -19.82
CA SER A 54 8.18 -18.13 -19.03
C SER A 54 9.50 -17.49 -19.45
N ILE A 55 9.74 -17.25 -20.75
CA ILE A 55 10.95 -16.59 -21.26
C ILE A 55 10.93 -15.10 -20.88
N PHE A 56 9.80 -14.43 -21.11
CA PHE A 56 9.66 -13.03 -20.73
C PHE A 56 9.90 -12.82 -19.23
N PHE A 57 9.26 -13.64 -18.40
CA PHE A 57 9.41 -13.60 -16.96
C PHE A 57 10.87 -13.84 -16.53
N SER A 58 11.49 -14.90 -17.04
CA SER A 58 12.87 -15.25 -16.71
C SER A 58 13.85 -14.16 -17.11
N ASN A 59 13.73 -13.62 -18.32
CA ASN A 59 14.59 -12.54 -18.82
C ASN A 59 14.45 -11.29 -17.95
N THR A 60 13.21 -10.89 -17.64
CA THR A 60 12.93 -9.71 -16.81
C THR A 60 13.52 -9.89 -15.40
N LEU A 61 13.33 -11.07 -14.80
CA LEU A 61 13.84 -11.36 -13.47
C LEU A 61 15.38 -11.36 -13.43
N TRP A 62 16.04 -12.04 -14.40
CA TRP A 62 17.49 -12.09 -14.45
C TRP A 62 18.11 -10.72 -14.73
N HIS A 63 17.57 -9.99 -15.68
CA HIS A 63 18.15 -8.70 -16.10
C HIS A 63 17.90 -7.60 -15.07
N HIS A 64 16.68 -7.47 -14.58
CA HIS A 64 16.29 -6.30 -13.76
C HIS A 64 16.41 -6.53 -12.26
N TYR A 65 16.11 -7.74 -11.78
CA TYR A 65 16.17 -8.04 -10.35
C TYR A 65 17.52 -8.64 -9.94
N PHE A 66 17.88 -9.80 -10.50
CA PHE A 66 19.13 -10.45 -10.15
C PHE A 66 20.37 -9.76 -10.73
N LYS A 67 20.20 -8.94 -11.76
CA LYS A 67 21.29 -8.25 -12.48
C LYS A 67 22.38 -9.22 -12.93
N LYS A 68 21.96 -10.37 -13.45
CA LYS A 68 22.80 -11.44 -13.97
C LYS A 68 22.76 -11.49 -15.49
N PRO A 69 23.80 -12.08 -16.14
CA PRO A 69 23.79 -12.34 -17.56
C PRO A 69 22.60 -13.19 -18.00
N ILE A 70 21.97 -12.81 -19.11
CA ILE A 70 20.77 -13.51 -19.64
C ILE A 70 21.13 -14.90 -20.18
N ASP A 71 22.34 -15.10 -20.64
CA ASP A 71 22.87 -16.38 -21.13
C ASP A 71 23.07 -17.43 -20.03
N GLU A 72 23.05 -17.02 -18.77
CA GLU A 72 23.05 -17.92 -17.61
C GLU A 72 21.65 -18.46 -17.26
N ILE A 73 20.59 -17.99 -17.91
CA ILE A 73 19.23 -18.45 -17.62
C ILE A 73 19.09 -19.93 -18.02
N PRO A 74 18.63 -20.81 -17.09
CA PRO A 74 18.37 -22.19 -17.43
C PRO A 74 17.34 -22.34 -18.56
N GLN A 75 17.60 -23.23 -19.53
CA GLN A 75 16.71 -23.41 -20.66
C GLN A 75 15.32 -23.97 -20.29
N GLN A 76 15.26 -24.80 -19.26
CA GLN A 76 13.99 -25.36 -18.79
C GLN A 76 13.42 -24.54 -17.63
N PHE A 77 12.17 -24.15 -17.75
CA PHE A 77 11.52 -23.30 -16.77
C PHE A 77 11.47 -23.90 -15.35
N TYR A 78 11.35 -25.22 -15.22
CA TYR A 78 11.41 -25.85 -13.89
C TYR A 78 12.75 -25.63 -13.17
N ARG A 79 13.86 -25.47 -13.91
CA ARG A 79 15.17 -25.09 -13.32
C ARG A 79 15.21 -23.65 -12.90
N VAL A 80 14.58 -22.76 -13.69
CA VAL A 80 14.37 -21.35 -13.29
C VAL A 80 13.58 -21.30 -11.98
N GLN A 81 12.49 -22.07 -11.86
CA GLN A 81 11.72 -22.18 -10.63
C GLN A 81 12.57 -22.69 -9.45
N SER A 82 13.48 -23.62 -9.69
CA SER A 82 14.41 -24.11 -8.65
C SER A 82 15.38 -23.03 -8.18
N GLU A 83 15.93 -22.23 -9.09
CA GLU A 83 16.80 -21.09 -8.73
C GLU A 83 16.02 -20.02 -7.94
N ILE A 84 14.80 -19.71 -8.37
CA ILE A 84 13.90 -18.81 -7.66
C ILE A 84 13.64 -19.32 -6.25
N ARG A 85 13.34 -20.62 -6.10
CA ARG A 85 13.11 -21.24 -4.79
C ARG A 85 14.34 -21.14 -3.89
N ASN A 86 15.51 -21.43 -4.44
CA ASN A 86 16.76 -21.33 -3.69
C ASN A 86 16.98 -19.90 -3.19
N TYR A 87 16.81 -18.92 -4.06
CA TYR A 87 16.90 -17.50 -3.68
C TYR A 87 15.88 -17.14 -2.59
N PHE A 88 14.62 -17.49 -2.78
CA PHE A 88 13.50 -17.16 -1.89
C PHE A 88 13.76 -17.64 -0.45
N PHE A 89 14.32 -18.83 -0.29
CA PHE A 89 14.57 -19.39 1.04
C PHE A 89 15.92 -19.01 1.66
N SER A 90 16.87 -18.52 0.85
CA SER A 90 18.22 -18.18 1.31
C SER A 90 18.45 -16.68 1.49
N CYS A 91 17.66 -15.81 0.84
CA CYS A 91 17.86 -14.37 0.93
C CYS A 91 17.45 -13.81 2.30
N GLU A 92 17.95 -12.60 2.59
CA GLU A 92 17.59 -11.82 3.77
C GLU A 92 16.11 -11.41 3.72
N TRP A 93 15.51 -11.17 4.88
CA TRP A 93 14.08 -10.90 5.01
C TRP A 93 13.61 -9.71 4.15
N TYR A 94 14.37 -8.61 4.09
CA TYR A 94 14.04 -7.43 3.29
C TYR A 94 14.13 -7.71 1.78
N ASN A 95 15.14 -8.47 1.36
CA ASN A 95 15.27 -8.89 -0.03
C ASN A 95 14.12 -9.82 -0.48
N LEU A 96 13.56 -10.59 0.45
CA LEU A 96 12.40 -11.42 0.16
C LEU A 96 11.15 -10.57 -0.15
N TYR A 97 10.92 -9.52 0.62
CA TYR A 97 9.82 -8.59 0.37
C TYR A 97 10.02 -7.81 -0.93
N ASP A 98 11.23 -7.32 -1.20
CA ASP A 98 11.59 -6.70 -2.49
C ASP A 98 11.34 -7.64 -3.66
N PHE A 99 11.70 -8.92 -3.50
CA PHE A 99 11.49 -9.95 -4.51
C PHE A 99 10.00 -10.17 -4.82
N ILE A 100 9.18 -10.26 -3.80
CA ILE A 100 7.74 -10.45 -3.96
C ILE A 100 7.12 -9.22 -4.65
N GLU A 101 7.42 -8.01 -4.19
CA GLU A 101 6.92 -6.77 -4.82
C GLU A 101 7.33 -6.69 -6.30
N PHE A 102 8.61 -6.93 -6.60
CA PHE A 102 9.11 -6.91 -7.96
C PHE A 102 8.36 -7.89 -8.87
N ASN A 103 8.14 -9.12 -8.41
CA ASN A 103 7.45 -10.14 -9.19
C ASN A 103 5.97 -9.81 -9.42
N ILE A 104 5.30 -9.17 -8.46
CA ILE A 104 3.92 -8.69 -8.62
C ILE A 104 3.84 -7.58 -9.67
N ASP A 105 4.85 -6.69 -9.70
CA ASP A 105 4.90 -5.58 -10.65
C ASP A 105 5.10 -6.06 -12.10
N ILE A 106 5.90 -7.12 -12.32
CA ILE A 106 6.16 -7.65 -13.67
C ILE A 106 5.08 -8.57 -14.20
N VAL A 107 4.22 -9.09 -13.33
CA VAL A 107 3.13 -9.98 -13.75
C VAL A 107 1.96 -9.14 -14.25
N ASP A 108 1.88 -8.98 -15.57
CA ASP A 108 0.80 -8.27 -16.26
C ASP A 108 -0.18 -9.27 -16.88
N GLU A 109 -1.48 -8.98 -16.77
CA GLU A 109 -2.55 -9.76 -17.39
C GLU A 109 -2.39 -9.89 -18.92
N LYS A 110 -1.79 -8.88 -19.57
CA LYS A 110 -1.53 -8.90 -21.02
C LYS A 110 -0.44 -9.88 -21.43
N THR A 111 0.50 -10.16 -20.54
CA THR A 111 1.65 -11.02 -20.81
C THR A 111 1.37 -12.49 -20.52
N PHE A 112 0.36 -12.76 -19.68
CA PHE A 112 0.04 -14.12 -19.25
C PHE A 112 -1.38 -14.51 -19.69
N ARG A 113 -1.53 -15.69 -20.27
CA ARG A 113 -2.83 -16.22 -20.74
C ARG A 113 -3.89 -16.36 -19.66
N GLN A 114 -3.49 -16.50 -18.40
CA GLN A 114 -4.39 -16.56 -17.26
C GLN A 114 -4.28 -15.26 -16.50
N SER A 115 -5.39 -14.52 -16.43
CA SER A 115 -5.44 -13.31 -15.64
C SER A 115 -5.15 -13.65 -14.17
N ILE A 116 -4.14 -12.98 -13.62
CA ILE A 116 -3.85 -13.03 -12.20
C ILE A 116 -4.76 -12.02 -11.51
N ASN A 117 -5.70 -12.52 -10.72
CA ASN A 117 -6.53 -11.66 -9.90
C ASN A 117 -5.67 -11.02 -8.78
N LYS A 118 -5.12 -9.85 -9.08
CA LYS A 118 -4.22 -9.12 -8.16
C LYS A 118 -4.90 -8.86 -6.81
N LYS A 119 -6.18 -8.51 -6.78
CA LYS A 119 -6.91 -8.31 -5.54
C LYS A 119 -6.88 -9.55 -4.65
N LYS A 120 -7.22 -10.71 -5.23
CA LYS A 120 -7.18 -11.98 -4.51
C LYS A 120 -5.76 -12.37 -4.09
N LEU A 121 -4.76 -12.05 -4.91
CA LEU A 121 -3.35 -12.28 -4.59
C LEU A 121 -2.94 -11.50 -3.33
N PHE A 122 -3.26 -10.21 -3.26
CA PHE A 122 -2.94 -9.38 -2.10
C PHE A 122 -3.72 -9.79 -0.84
N GLU A 123 -5.00 -10.15 -0.97
CA GLU A 123 -5.80 -10.71 0.12
C GLU A 123 -5.13 -11.95 0.70
N ASN A 124 -4.70 -12.90 -0.14
CA ASN A 124 -4.02 -14.11 0.34
C ASN A 124 -2.65 -13.84 0.95
N PHE A 125 -1.86 -12.91 0.39
CA PHE A 125 -0.61 -12.49 1.04
C PHE A 125 -0.88 -11.86 2.41
N ASN A 126 -1.85 -10.96 2.52
CA ASN A 126 -2.21 -10.32 3.79
C ASN A 126 -2.72 -11.32 4.83
N ASP A 127 -3.49 -12.33 4.43
CA ASP A 127 -3.92 -13.41 5.31
C ASP A 127 -2.72 -14.18 5.92
N ILE A 128 -1.69 -14.46 5.12
CA ILE A 128 -0.47 -15.10 5.61
C ILE A 128 0.34 -14.14 6.51
N LEU A 129 0.52 -12.89 6.08
CA LEU A 129 1.24 -11.89 6.85
C LEU A 129 0.59 -11.63 8.22
N GLU A 130 -0.75 -11.61 8.27
CA GLU A 130 -1.49 -11.47 9.52
C GLU A 130 -1.37 -12.71 10.40
N ARG A 131 -1.63 -13.89 9.82
CA ARG A 131 -1.58 -15.18 10.54
C ARG A 131 -0.24 -15.42 11.20
N GLU A 132 0.85 -15.06 10.52
CA GLU A 132 2.22 -15.29 10.99
C GLU A 132 2.82 -14.08 11.72
N PHE A 133 2.01 -13.09 12.06
CA PHE A 133 2.44 -11.89 12.79
C PHE A 133 3.57 -11.12 12.10
N ALA A 134 3.54 -11.00 10.78
CA ALA A 134 4.45 -10.10 10.06
C ALA A 134 4.13 -8.64 10.39
N GLY A 135 5.16 -7.80 10.46
CA GLY A 135 5.04 -6.37 10.73
C GLY A 135 4.62 -5.53 9.51
N TYR A 136 4.16 -6.17 8.43
CA TYR A 136 3.84 -5.52 7.16
C TYR A 136 2.54 -6.06 6.59
N ARG A 137 1.85 -5.22 5.79
CA ARG A 137 0.69 -5.61 4.98
C ARG A 137 0.80 -4.96 3.61
N PHE A 138 0.32 -5.64 2.59
CA PHE A 138 0.08 -5.02 1.29
C PHE A 138 -1.07 -4.04 1.41
N ILE A 139 -0.81 -2.79 1.03
CA ILE A 139 -1.81 -1.77 0.77
C ILE A 139 -1.64 -1.38 -0.69
N GLU A 140 -2.65 -1.62 -1.51
CA GLU A 140 -2.53 -1.67 -2.98
C GLU A 140 -1.46 -2.68 -3.42
N GLN A 141 -0.34 -2.22 -3.96
CA GLN A 141 0.72 -3.08 -4.51
C GLN A 141 2.02 -2.99 -3.70
N LYS A 142 2.03 -2.28 -2.55
CA LYS A 142 3.22 -2.04 -1.74
C LYS A 142 3.06 -2.53 -0.32
N LEU A 143 4.13 -3.13 0.20
CA LEU A 143 4.21 -3.52 1.60
C LEU A 143 4.35 -2.27 2.47
N SER A 144 3.43 -2.10 3.40
CA SER A 144 3.40 -0.99 4.35
C SER A 144 3.53 -1.50 5.79
N PRO A 145 4.19 -0.75 6.67
CA PRO A 145 4.28 -1.07 8.09
C PRO A 145 2.98 -0.81 8.88
N ILE A 146 1.85 -0.65 8.21
CA ILE A 146 0.53 -0.55 8.83
C ILE A 146 -0.04 -1.96 8.94
N THR A 147 -0.33 -2.40 10.17
CA THR A 147 -0.78 -3.78 10.43
C THR A 147 -2.22 -3.87 10.94
N ASN A 148 -2.82 -2.75 11.34
CA ASN A 148 -4.21 -2.71 11.81
C ASN A 148 -5.16 -2.79 10.60
N THR A 149 -5.99 -3.82 10.57
CA THR A 149 -6.91 -4.08 9.45
C THR A 149 -7.96 -2.98 9.26
N THR A 150 -8.37 -2.28 10.33
CA THR A 150 -9.29 -1.15 10.24
C THR A 150 -8.61 0.05 9.59
N GLU A 151 -7.40 0.37 10.01
CA GLU A 151 -6.60 1.45 9.41
C GLU A 151 -6.34 1.20 7.92
N ILE A 152 -6.01 -0.04 7.55
CA ILE A 152 -5.80 -0.45 6.15
C ILE A 152 -7.07 -0.26 5.33
N LYS A 153 -8.21 -0.74 5.82
CA LYS A 153 -9.50 -0.60 5.12
C LYS A 153 -9.89 0.85 4.89
N GLU A 154 -9.66 1.74 5.85
CA GLU A 154 -9.94 3.17 5.67
C GLU A 154 -9.09 3.79 4.56
N ILE A 155 -7.82 3.42 4.48
CA ILE A 155 -6.91 3.88 3.41
C ILE A 155 -7.34 3.30 2.07
N GLU A 156 -7.56 1.99 1.97
CA GLU A 156 -7.97 1.32 0.72
C GLU A 156 -9.32 1.85 0.19
N GLU A 157 -10.29 2.10 1.09
CA GLU A 157 -11.58 2.68 0.71
C GLU A 157 -11.38 4.08 0.13
N SER A 158 -10.56 4.93 0.76
CA SER A 158 -10.29 6.28 0.26
C SER A 158 -9.59 6.27 -1.10
N LEU A 159 -8.65 5.36 -1.30
CA LEU A 159 -7.95 5.18 -2.57
C LEU A 159 -8.91 4.70 -3.67
N SER A 160 -9.72 3.68 -3.39
CA SER A 160 -10.71 3.15 -4.30
C SER A 160 -11.77 4.20 -4.71
N ILE A 161 -12.30 4.93 -3.73
CA ILE A 161 -13.27 6.01 -3.99
C ILE A 161 -12.64 7.10 -4.86
N THR A 162 -11.44 7.57 -4.50
CA THR A 162 -10.80 8.65 -5.24
C THR A 162 -10.33 8.24 -6.63
N GLU A 163 -10.05 6.96 -6.87
CA GLU A 163 -9.74 6.44 -8.20
C GLU A 163 -10.96 6.37 -9.12
N SER A 164 -12.16 6.15 -8.56
CA SER A 164 -13.39 6.01 -9.33
C SER A 164 -13.89 7.33 -9.96
N PHE A 165 -13.36 8.49 -9.53
CA PHE A 165 -13.77 9.81 -10.03
C PHE A 165 -12.59 10.55 -10.67
N THR A 166 -12.72 10.92 -11.95
CA THR A 166 -11.70 11.69 -12.68
C THR A 166 -11.35 13.02 -11.99
N SER A 167 -12.33 13.68 -11.40
CA SER A 167 -12.15 14.94 -10.65
C SER A 167 -11.29 14.76 -9.41
N LEU A 168 -11.25 13.57 -8.81
CA LEU A 168 -10.49 13.26 -7.61
C LEU A 168 -9.07 12.75 -7.91
N LYS A 169 -8.61 12.77 -9.16
CA LYS A 169 -7.26 12.30 -9.54
C LYS A 169 -6.15 12.95 -8.71
N SER A 170 -6.24 14.24 -8.43
CA SER A 170 -5.25 14.93 -7.59
C SER A 170 -5.29 14.41 -6.15
N CYS A 171 -6.47 14.19 -5.59
CA CYS A 171 -6.64 13.63 -4.25
C CYS A 171 -6.02 12.21 -4.17
N ASN A 172 -6.33 11.35 -5.15
CA ASN A 172 -5.77 10.00 -5.25
C ASN A 172 -4.24 10.00 -5.35
N THR A 173 -3.68 10.88 -6.20
CA THR A 173 -2.22 11.02 -6.37
C THR A 173 -1.55 11.40 -5.05
N HIS A 174 -2.12 12.33 -4.30
CA HIS A 174 -1.60 12.73 -3.00
C HIS A 174 -1.69 11.60 -1.97
N LEU A 175 -2.78 10.83 -1.91
CA LEU A 175 -2.90 9.66 -1.03
C LEU A 175 -1.83 8.60 -1.34
N LYS A 176 -1.66 8.26 -2.63
CA LYS A 176 -0.62 7.33 -3.08
C LYS A 176 0.78 7.81 -2.73
N SER A 177 1.05 9.11 -2.90
CA SER A 177 2.33 9.74 -2.52
C SER A 177 2.56 9.69 -1.00
N ALA A 178 1.53 9.96 -0.20
CA ALA A 178 1.61 9.88 1.26
C ALA A 178 1.97 8.46 1.72
N LEU A 179 1.27 7.45 1.18
CA LEU A 179 1.51 6.05 1.50
C LEU A 179 2.92 5.60 1.08
N ALA A 180 3.38 5.97 -0.12
CA ALA A 180 4.71 5.63 -0.61
C ALA A 180 5.81 6.20 0.30
N LYS A 181 5.67 7.45 0.74
CA LYS A 181 6.63 8.12 1.64
C LYS A 181 6.65 7.52 3.04
N LEU A 182 5.49 7.10 3.55
CA LEU A 182 5.37 6.40 4.82
C LEU A 182 6.03 5.02 4.78
N SER A 183 5.91 4.33 3.65
CA SER A 183 6.36 2.94 3.48
C SER A 183 7.82 2.82 3.05
N ASP A 184 8.48 3.91 2.64
CA ASP A 184 9.90 3.91 2.31
C ASP A 184 10.73 3.78 3.61
N ARG A 185 11.40 2.64 3.76
CA ARG A 185 12.20 2.35 4.96
C ARG A 185 13.64 2.81 4.88
N LEU A 186 14.18 2.96 3.68
CA LEU A 186 15.56 3.42 3.50
C LEU A 186 15.67 4.93 3.73
N ASN A 187 14.68 5.67 3.27
CA ASN A 187 14.61 7.11 3.40
C ASN A 187 13.17 7.51 3.76
N PRO A 188 12.70 7.19 4.96
CA PRO A 188 11.34 7.53 5.36
C PRO A 188 11.17 9.04 5.37
N ASP A 189 10.15 9.50 4.67
CA ASP A 189 9.84 10.92 4.58
C ASP A 189 8.49 11.18 5.24
N TYR A 190 8.45 10.99 6.55
CA TYR A 190 7.24 11.11 7.37
C TYR A 190 6.63 12.51 7.28
N ARG A 191 7.49 13.54 7.24
CA ARG A 191 7.06 14.94 7.08
C ARG A 191 6.29 15.16 5.79
N ASN A 192 6.82 14.69 4.65
CA ASN A 192 6.13 14.83 3.39
C ASN A 192 4.96 13.87 3.26
N SER A 193 4.97 12.70 3.93
CA SER A 193 3.79 11.82 4.03
C SER A 193 2.61 12.57 4.67
N ILE A 194 2.83 13.27 5.79
CA ILE A 194 1.82 14.10 6.44
C ILE A 194 1.33 15.21 5.51
N LYS A 195 2.25 15.92 4.88
CA LYS A 195 1.92 17.00 3.93
C LYS A 195 1.05 16.50 2.77
N GLU A 196 1.39 15.35 2.20
CA GLU A 196 0.63 14.73 1.12
C GLU A 196 -0.76 14.28 1.60
N SER A 197 -0.88 13.73 2.81
CA SER A 197 -2.17 13.35 3.41
C SER A 197 -3.12 14.55 3.52
N ILE A 198 -2.61 15.68 4.00
CA ILE A 198 -3.38 16.94 4.07
C ILE A 198 -3.70 17.49 2.67
N SER A 199 -2.77 17.41 1.73
CA SER A 199 -2.98 17.89 0.36
C SER A 199 -4.07 17.08 -0.37
N ALA A 200 -4.19 15.78 -0.08
CA ALA A 200 -5.30 14.96 -0.56
C ALA A 200 -6.65 15.50 -0.07
N LEU A 201 -6.76 15.77 1.23
CA LEU A 201 -7.98 16.32 1.83
C LEU A 201 -8.30 17.74 1.32
N GLU A 202 -7.29 18.59 1.15
CA GLU A 202 -7.46 19.92 0.53
C GLU A 202 -8.01 19.80 -0.89
N SER A 203 -7.48 18.88 -1.70
CA SER A 203 -7.93 18.65 -3.07
C SER A 203 -9.42 18.29 -3.12
N LEU A 204 -9.87 17.37 -2.26
CA LEU A 204 -11.28 17.01 -2.18
C LEU A 204 -12.15 18.17 -1.74
N THR A 205 -11.78 18.88 -0.68
CA THR A 205 -12.60 19.98 -0.14
C THR A 205 -12.71 21.16 -1.11
N LYS A 206 -11.68 21.46 -1.90
CA LYS A 206 -11.72 22.45 -2.99
C LYS A 206 -12.71 22.06 -4.09
N ILE A 207 -12.81 20.78 -4.43
CA ILE A 207 -13.79 20.29 -5.41
C ILE A 207 -15.20 20.44 -4.87
N ILE A 208 -15.46 20.01 -3.62
CA ILE A 208 -16.78 20.13 -2.99
C ILE A 208 -17.20 21.59 -2.80
N SER A 209 -16.27 22.48 -2.42
CA SER A 209 -16.53 23.92 -2.25
C SER A 209 -16.65 24.67 -3.57
N LYS A 210 -16.21 24.05 -4.69
CA LYS A 210 -16.10 24.65 -6.03
C LYS A 210 -15.20 25.90 -6.05
N ASN A 211 -14.14 25.91 -5.24
CA ASN A 211 -13.17 27.00 -5.19
C ASN A 211 -11.74 26.46 -5.00
N SER A 212 -10.94 26.53 -6.06
CA SER A 212 -9.57 26.03 -6.10
C SER A 212 -8.56 26.87 -5.29
N LYS A 213 -8.93 28.10 -4.89
CA LYS A 213 -8.04 29.00 -4.17
C LYS A 213 -8.18 28.91 -2.65
N ASP A 214 -9.19 28.21 -2.14
CA ASP A 214 -9.42 28.10 -0.71
C ASP A 214 -8.34 27.23 -0.02
N SER A 215 -7.98 27.59 1.18
CA SER A 215 -7.32 26.68 2.10
C SER A 215 -8.29 25.62 2.62
N LEU A 216 -7.80 24.55 3.24
CA LEU A 216 -8.65 23.52 3.85
C LEU A 216 -9.67 24.14 4.81
N GLY A 217 -9.23 25.03 5.71
CA GLY A 217 -10.11 25.71 6.67
C GLY A 217 -11.21 26.51 5.99
N ALA A 218 -10.88 27.33 4.98
CA ALA A 218 -11.84 28.12 4.22
C ALA A 218 -12.84 27.24 3.42
N SER A 219 -12.36 26.13 2.83
CA SER A 219 -13.23 25.18 2.16
C SER A 219 -14.21 24.52 3.14
N LEU A 220 -13.74 24.08 4.32
CA LEU A 220 -14.57 23.46 5.35
C LEU A 220 -15.66 24.43 5.83
N ASP A 221 -15.34 25.73 6.01
CA ASP A 221 -16.35 26.73 6.36
C ASP A 221 -17.49 26.85 5.34
N LYS A 222 -17.16 26.76 4.06
CA LYS A 222 -18.13 26.84 2.97
C LYS A 222 -19.01 25.61 2.83
N ILE A 223 -18.43 24.41 3.10
CA ILE A 223 -19.15 23.16 2.89
C ILE A 223 -19.90 22.66 4.13
N LYS A 224 -19.49 23.05 5.34
CA LYS A 224 -20.06 22.52 6.60
C LYS A 224 -21.57 22.61 6.67
N GLY A 225 -22.16 23.72 6.26
CA GLY A 225 -23.62 23.92 6.26
C GLY A 225 -24.33 23.02 5.24
N LYS A 226 -23.79 22.92 4.03
CA LYS A 226 -24.32 22.08 2.96
C LYS A 226 -24.24 20.59 3.27
N LEU A 227 -23.14 20.15 3.85
CA LEU A 227 -22.90 18.76 4.23
C LEU A 227 -23.44 18.41 5.62
N LYS A 228 -24.02 19.37 6.36
CA LYS A 228 -24.49 19.20 7.74
C LYS A 228 -23.40 18.59 8.64
N ILE A 229 -22.20 19.16 8.58
CA ILE A 229 -21.08 18.77 9.45
C ILE A 229 -21.28 19.47 10.80
N HIS A 230 -21.20 18.71 11.89
CA HIS A 230 -21.29 19.27 13.23
C HIS A 230 -20.11 20.21 13.51
N SER A 231 -20.36 21.37 14.13
CA SER A 231 -19.35 22.41 14.34
C SER A 231 -18.14 21.95 15.18
N ALA A 232 -18.34 21.03 16.13
CA ALA A 232 -17.23 20.48 16.90
C ALA A 232 -16.34 19.58 16.03
N LEU A 233 -16.92 18.78 15.13
CA LEU A 233 -16.16 17.93 14.21
C LEU A 233 -15.36 18.79 13.22
N GLU A 234 -15.97 19.82 12.64
CA GLU A 234 -15.29 20.77 11.77
C GLU A 234 -14.11 21.47 12.47
N ARG A 235 -14.31 21.91 13.72
CA ARG A 235 -13.21 22.49 14.52
C ARG A 235 -12.09 21.48 14.77
N GLY A 236 -12.43 20.24 15.10
CA GLY A 236 -11.43 19.17 15.30
C GLY A 236 -10.53 19.00 14.08
N PHE A 237 -11.09 18.92 12.89
CA PHE A 237 -10.31 18.83 11.65
C PHE A 237 -9.49 20.09 11.36
N LYS A 238 -10.00 21.26 11.67
CA LYS A 238 -9.22 22.51 11.55
C LYS A 238 -8.03 22.53 12.51
N GLN A 239 -8.14 21.98 13.71
CA GLN A 239 -7.01 21.88 14.66
C GLN A 239 -5.95 20.90 14.15
N ILE A 240 -6.36 19.72 13.62
CA ILE A 240 -5.44 18.77 12.99
C ILE A 240 -4.70 19.44 11.82
N TYR A 241 -5.41 20.26 11.02
CA TYR A 241 -4.79 21.03 9.94
C TYR A 241 -3.83 22.09 10.49
N GLY A 242 -4.20 22.80 11.56
CA GLY A 242 -3.36 23.77 12.25
C GLY A 242 -2.02 23.17 12.69
N TYR A 243 -2.06 21.99 13.32
CA TYR A 243 -0.87 21.23 13.70
C TYR A 243 0.14 21.06 12.55
N THR A 244 -0.32 20.94 11.32
CA THR A 244 0.56 20.78 10.15
C THR A 244 0.95 22.09 9.49
N SER A 245 0.28 23.23 9.80
CA SER A 245 0.38 24.49 9.05
C SER A 245 0.95 25.65 9.86
N ASP A 246 0.97 25.55 11.19
CA ASP A 246 1.46 26.62 12.06
C ASP A 246 2.98 26.83 11.95
N THR A 247 3.48 27.96 12.43
CA THR A 247 4.89 28.41 12.32
C THR A 247 5.86 27.40 12.94
N ASP A 248 5.42 26.69 14.00
CA ASP A 248 6.14 25.60 14.64
C ASP A 248 5.70 24.23 14.13
N GLY A 249 4.81 24.22 13.12
CA GLY A 249 4.24 23.01 12.54
C GLY A 249 5.15 22.36 11.50
N ILE A 250 4.80 21.13 11.16
CA ILE A 250 5.55 20.25 10.26
C ILE A 250 5.95 20.89 8.92
N ARG A 251 5.18 21.86 8.40
CA ARG A 251 5.47 22.52 7.11
C ARG A 251 6.61 23.54 7.18
N HIS A 252 6.86 24.18 8.33
CA HIS A 252 7.75 25.34 8.43
C HIS A 252 9.04 25.10 9.22
N ALA A 253 9.20 23.97 9.89
CA ALA A 253 10.43 23.60 10.58
C ALA A 253 11.57 23.35 9.58
N LEU A 254 12.25 24.42 9.14
CA LEU A 254 13.38 24.35 8.22
C LEU A 254 14.73 24.13 8.91
N THR A 255 14.82 24.30 10.24
CA THR A 255 16.08 24.41 10.97
C THR A 255 16.23 23.52 12.19
N GLU A 256 15.17 22.82 12.63
CA GLU A 256 15.25 21.89 13.77
C GLU A 256 14.82 20.48 13.33
N GLU A 257 15.39 19.45 13.95
CA GLU A 257 14.94 18.06 13.77
C GLU A 257 13.44 18.00 14.06
N THR A 258 12.66 17.74 13.04
CA THR A 258 11.21 17.62 13.20
C THR A 258 10.95 16.38 14.04
N ASN A 259 10.29 16.53 15.19
CA ASN A 259 9.70 15.45 15.99
C ASN A 259 8.51 14.82 15.23
N CYS A 260 8.76 14.33 14.02
CA CYS A 260 7.76 13.70 13.18
C CYS A 260 8.26 12.31 12.83
N ASP A 261 7.66 11.32 13.44
CA ASP A 261 8.00 9.93 13.26
C ASP A 261 6.89 9.14 12.51
N PHE A 262 7.04 7.85 12.51
CA PHE A 262 6.10 6.95 11.86
C PHE A 262 4.68 7.05 12.43
N GLU A 263 4.55 7.23 13.75
CA GLU A 263 3.27 7.26 14.44
C GLU A 263 2.43 8.46 14.03
N GLU A 264 3.03 9.66 13.94
CA GLU A 264 2.35 10.86 13.46
C GLU A 264 1.97 10.74 11.98
N ALA A 265 2.88 10.23 11.16
CA ALA A 265 2.62 10.08 9.73
C ALA A 265 1.51 9.04 9.47
N LYS A 266 1.54 7.92 10.19
CA LYS A 266 0.48 6.91 10.15
C LYS A 266 -0.85 7.48 10.62
N PHE A 267 -0.88 8.17 11.76
CA PHE A 267 -2.09 8.81 12.26
C PHE A 267 -2.69 9.78 11.25
N MET A 268 -1.85 10.58 10.59
CA MET A 268 -2.32 11.57 9.61
C MET A 268 -2.89 10.93 8.35
N ILE A 269 -2.24 9.93 7.77
CA ILE A 269 -2.80 9.28 6.57
C ILE A 269 -4.11 8.57 6.87
N VAL A 270 -4.23 7.87 8.00
CA VAL A 270 -5.45 7.19 8.41
C VAL A 270 -6.58 8.20 8.67
N SER A 271 -6.31 9.26 9.44
CA SER A 271 -7.29 10.29 9.76
C SER A 271 -7.77 11.04 8.51
N CYS A 272 -6.87 11.39 7.60
CA CYS A 272 -7.22 12.03 6.34
C CYS A 272 -8.04 11.09 5.44
N SER A 273 -7.69 9.80 5.36
CA SER A 273 -8.44 8.81 4.60
C SER A 273 -9.88 8.65 5.13
N ALA A 274 -10.03 8.47 6.44
CA ALA A 274 -11.35 8.37 7.08
C ALA A 274 -12.19 9.64 6.85
N PHE A 275 -11.55 10.83 6.88
CA PHE A 275 -12.28 12.06 6.63
C PHE A 275 -12.63 12.25 5.14
N ILE A 276 -11.80 11.80 4.22
CA ILE A 276 -12.12 11.75 2.79
C ILE A 276 -13.34 10.86 2.55
N ASN A 277 -13.35 9.63 3.09
CA ASN A 277 -14.47 8.70 3.01
C ASN A 277 -15.75 9.35 3.54
N TYR A 278 -15.68 9.96 4.72
CA TYR A 278 -16.80 10.67 5.33
C TYR A 278 -17.32 11.82 4.46
N LEU A 279 -16.45 12.68 3.93
CA LEU A 279 -16.84 13.82 3.12
C LEU A 279 -17.47 13.42 1.79
N VAL A 280 -16.98 12.38 1.12
CA VAL A 280 -17.57 11.87 -0.13
C VAL A 280 -18.97 11.35 0.12
N ILE A 281 -19.16 10.55 1.19
CA ILE A 281 -20.50 10.06 1.56
C ILE A 281 -21.45 11.23 1.89
N LYS A 282 -20.98 12.25 2.60
CA LYS A 282 -21.79 13.43 2.93
C LYS A 282 -22.12 14.26 1.71
N ALA A 283 -21.19 14.43 0.78
CA ALA A 283 -21.42 15.13 -0.49
C ALA A 283 -22.48 14.42 -1.33
N ASN A 284 -22.38 13.11 -1.47
CA ASN A 284 -23.37 12.29 -2.17
C ASN A 284 -24.77 12.42 -1.55
N LYS A 285 -24.87 12.34 -0.22
CA LYS A 285 -26.16 12.53 0.50
C LYS A 285 -26.71 13.94 0.36
N ALA A 286 -25.88 14.95 0.16
CA ALA A 286 -26.28 16.34 -0.08
C ALA A 286 -26.59 16.64 -1.56
N GLY A 287 -26.51 15.65 -2.46
CA GLY A 287 -26.72 15.83 -3.90
C GLY A 287 -25.59 16.63 -4.58
N ILE A 288 -24.42 16.73 -3.97
CA ILE A 288 -23.26 17.41 -4.56
C ILE A 288 -22.54 16.41 -5.46
N THR A 289 -22.59 16.65 -6.75
CA THR A 289 -21.91 15.85 -7.76
C THR A 289 -20.40 16.12 -7.69
N ILE A 290 -19.64 15.08 -7.45
CA ILE A 290 -18.18 15.07 -7.53
C ILE A 290 -17.83 14.62 -8.95
N THR A 291 -17.78 15.56 -9.90
CA THR A 291 -17.47 15.31 -11.32
C THR A 291 -16.14 15.91 -11.68
#